data_86f4d93410dbae950962d3c90ab64993
#
_entry.id   86f4d93410dbae950962d3c90ab64993
#
_cell.length_a   1.000
_cell.length_b   1.000
_cell.length_c   1.000
_cell.angle_alpha   90.00
_cell.angle_beta   90.00
_cell.angle_gamma   90.00
#
_symmetry.space_group_name_H-M   'P 1'
#
loop_
_entity.id
_entity.type
_entity.pdbx_description
1 polymer ?
#
loop_
_entity_poly.entity_id
_entity_poly.type
_entity_poly.pdbx_seq_one_letter_code
_entity_poly.pdbx_strand_id
1 'polypeptide(L)'
;HAFGAMIALCAFERRRTRWFYILKEGYPMSGVNGFTGRRRSIRLNPSQFLVMGFGAVILLGSILLSLPAASRSGEAVRYVDALFTATSATCVTGLVVVDTATTYSLFGQVVVLMLIQVGGLGFMAMATMMALVLGRRITLRGRLVLQESLNQFTLAGLVRLTRYLFLTTAVVEGAGALILCLRFSALFPVGKSIYYGIFHSVSAFCNAGFDLFGTVTGPFTSLTGWQSDPV
;
A
#
# COMPACT_ATOMS: atom_id res chain seq x y z
N HIS A 1 14.30 -7.30 -2.18
CA HIS A 1 13.87 -8.67 -2.51
C HIS A 1 12.44 -8.71 -3.08
N ALA A 2 11.48 -7.91 -2.59
CA ALA A 2 10.10 -7.90 -3.08
C ALA A 2 9.96 -7.42 -4.55
N PHE A 3 10.74 -6.41 -4.95
CA PHE A 3 10.70 -5.86 -6.30
C PHE A 3 11.28 -6.83 -7.35
N GLY A 4 12.33 -7.56 -6.99
CA GLY A 4 12.92 -8.61 -7.83
C GLY A 4 11.98 -9.81 -8.03
N ALA A 5 11.25 -10.20 -6.97
CA ALA A 5 10.24 -11.25 -7.02
C ALA A 5 9.04 -10.84 -7.91
N MET A 6 8.64 -9.56 -7.87
CA MET A 6 7.55 -9.04 -8.68
C MET A 6 7.89 -9.02 -10.17
N ILE A 7 9.12 -8.66 -10.54
CA ILE A 7 9.60 -8.70 -11.93
C ILE A 7 9.74 -10.15 -12.43
N ALA A 8 10.23 -11.06 -11.58
CA ALA A 8 10.34 -12.48 -11.90
C ALA A 8 8.97 -13.15 -12.09
N LEU A 9 7.96 -12.80 -11.29
CA LEU A 9 6.58 -13.26 -11.44
C LEU A 9 5.96 -12.78 -12.75
N CYS A 10 6.16 -11.51 -13.14
CA CYS A 10 5.69 -10.98 -14.42
C CYS A 10 6.34 -11.66 -15.63
N ALA A 11 7.63 -12.03 -15.54
CA ALA A 11 8.34 -12.73 -16.61
C ALA A 11 7.92 -14.21 -16.74
N PHE A 12 7.60 -14.87 -15.62
CA PHE A 12 7.14 -16.25 -15.57
C PHE A 12 5.73 -16.41 -16.13
N GLU A 13 4.81 -15.48 -15.81
CA GLU A 13 3.42 -15.47 -16.29
C GLU A 13 3.34 -15.32 -17.81
N ARG A 14 4.26 -14.56 -18.43
CA ARG A 14 4.30 -14.35 -19.89
C ARG A 14 4.61 -15.63 -20.67
N ARG A 15 5.26 -16.64 -20.07
CA ARG A 15 5.52 -17.95 -20.69
C ARG A 15 4.31 -18.89 -20.58
N ARG A 16 3.54 -18.80 -19.50
CA ARG A 16 2.42 -19.75 -19.26
C ARG A 16 1.21 -19.45 -20.16
N THR A 17 0.96 -18.18 -20.48
CA THR A 17 -0.17 -17.79 -21.33
C THR A 17 0.02 -18.17 -22.80
N ARG A 18 1.26 -18.37 -23.27
CA ARG A 18 1.53 -18.75 -24.66
C ARG A 18 1.12 -20.20 -24.97
N TRP A 19 1.13 -21.11 -23.99
CA TRP A 19 0.69 -22.50 -24.16
C TRP A 19 -0.82 -22.66 -24.14
N PHE A 20 -1.54 -21.80 -23.45
CA PHE A 20 -3.01 -21.87 -23.38
C PHE A 20 -3.69 -21.37 -24.66
N TYR A 21 -3.02 -20.51 -25.44
CA TYR A 21 -3.56 -20.02 -26.73
C TYR A 21 -3.48 -21.04 -27.86
N ILE A 22 -2.56 -22.00 -27.80
CA ILE A 22 -2.36 -23.01 -28.86
C ILE A 22 -3.43 -24.10 -28.83
N LEU A 23 -4.09 -24.32 -27.71
CA LEU A 23 -5.10 -25.37 -27.55
C LEU A 23 -6.55 -24.88 -27.83
N LYS A 24 -6.78 -23.62 -28.16
CA LYS A 24 -8.12 -23.05 -28.38
C LYS A 24 -8.43 -22.68 -29.83
N GLU A 25 -7.56 -22.98 -30.77
CA GLU A 25 -7.82 -22.80 -32.19
C GLU A 25 -8.31 -24.10 -32.85
N GLY A 26 -9.56 -24.36 -32.69
CA GLY A 26 -10.27 -25.39 -33.42
C GLY A 26 -11.75 -25.15 -33.43
N TYR A 27 -12.22 -24.20 -34.26
CA TYR A 27 -13.50 -24.27 -35.03
C TYR A 27 -13.67 -22.95 -35.83
N PRO A 28 -13.74 -23.01 -37.16
CA PRO A 28 -14.12 -21.88 -37.98
C PRO A 28 -15.64 -21.81 -38.08
N MET A 29 -16.25 -20.76 -37.53
CA MET A 29 -17.60 -20.36 -37.88
C MET A 29 -17.52 -19.09 -38.72
N SER A 30 -17.75 -19.27 -39.99
CA SER A 30 -17.89 -18.25 -41.02
C SER A 30 -19.11 -17.36 -40.79
N GLY A 31 -18.92 -16.06 -40.97
CA GLY A 31 -19.90 -15.15 -41.51
C GLY A 31 -20.86 -14.49 -40.57
N VAL A 32 -20.56 -13.25 -40.15
CA VAL A 32 -21.48 -12.11 -40.16
C VAL A 32 -20.65 -10.83 -40.22
N ASN A 33 -20.72 -10.13 -41.34
CA ASN A 33 -20.20 -8.77 -41.52
C ASN A 33 -21.05 -7.79 -40.71
N GLY A 34 -20.49 -7.24 -39.62
CA GLY A 34 -21.07 -6.15 -38.88
C GLY A 34 -19.97 -5.09 -38.65
N PHE A 35 -20.04 -3.99 -39.44
CA PHE A 35 -19.25 -2.79 -39.21
C PHE A 35 -19.59 -2.21 -37.85
N THR A 36 -18.80 -2.50 -36.82
CA THR A 36 -18.86 -1.77 -35.57
C THR A 36 -17.43 -1.34 -35.21
N GLY A 37 -17.25 -0.03 -35.13
CA GLY A 37 -16.00 0.60 -34.76
C GLY A 37 -15.37 -0.06 -33.55
N ARG A 38 -14.30 -0.79 -33.73
CA ARG A 38 -13.53 -1.53 -32.73
C ARG A 38 -12.83 -0.52 -31.83
N ARG A 39 -13.54 -0.02 -30.80
CA ARG A 39 -12.84 0.58 -29.66
C ARG A 39 -11.88 -0.50 -29.13
N ARG A 40 -10.58 -0.32 -29.34
CA ARG A 40 -9.54 -1.11 -28.69
C ARG A 40 -9.72 -1.00 -27.19
N SER A 41 -10.51 -1.87 -26.59
CA SER A 41 -10.49 -2.03 -25.15
C SER A 41 -9.13 -2.66 -24.82
N ILE A 42 -8.24 -1.91 -24.24
CA ILE A 42 -7.00 -2.42 -23.67
C ILE A 42 -7.41 -3.44 -22.61
N ARG A 43 -7.28 -4.72 -22.93
CA ARG A 43 -7.52 -5.82 -21.99
C ARG A 43 -6.28 -5.91 -21.10
N LEU A 44 -6.24 -5.12 -20.03
CA LEU A 44 -5.21 -5.24 -19.01
C LEU A 44 -5.43 -6.57 -18.28
N ASN A 45 -4.37 -7.35 -18.15
CA ASN A 45 -4.37 -8.52 -17.29
C ASN A 45 -4.47 -8.06 -15.82
N PRO A 46 -5.05 -8.85 -14.91
CA PRO A 46 -5.16 -8.52 -13.48
C PRO A 46 -3.81 -8.13 -12.86
N SER A 47 -2.74 -8.85 -13.16
CA SER A 47 -1.38 -8.54 -12.68
C SER A 47 -0.87 -7.17 -13.18
N GLN A 48 -1.17 -6.79 -14.44
CA GLN A 48 -0.82 -5.47 -14.96
C GLN A 48 -1.58 -4.35 -14.26
N PHE A 49 -2.86 -4.60 -13.94
CA PHE A 49 -3.66 -3.64 -13.18
C PHE A 49 -3.10 -3.42 -11.77
N LEU A 50 -2.64 -4.48 -11.12
CA LEU A 50 -2.01 -4.42 -9.80
C LEU A 50 -0.72 -3.60 -9.83
N VAL A 51 0.19 -3.90 -10.77
CA VAL A 51 1.46 -3.18 -10.94
C VAL A 51 1.23 -1.70 -11.25
N MET A 52 0.27 -1.39 -12.13
CA MET A 52 -0.09 0.00 -12.43
C MET A 52 -0.68 0.71 -11.23
N GLY A 53 -1.49 0.02 -10.41
CA GLY A 53 -2.08 0.57 -9.20
C GLY A 53 -1.02 0.93 -8.16
N PHE A 54 -0.09 0.03 -7.86
CA PHE A 54 1.03 0.32 -6.98
C PHE A 54 1.92 1.43 -7.53
N GLY A 55 2.24 1.41 -8.83
CA GLY A 55 3.00 2.47 -9.48
C GLY A 55 2.33 3.84 -9.36
N ALA A 56 1.00 3.90 -9.55
CA ALA A 56 0.24 5.13 -9.40
C ALA A 56 0.26 5.65 -7.94
N VAL A 57 0.11 4.76 -6.95
CA VAL A 57 0.19 5.12 -5.52
C VAL A 57 1.57 5.67 -5.17
N ILE A 58 2.65 5.02 -5.63
CA ILE A 58 4.02 5.47 -5.41
C ILE A 58 4.25 6.86 -6.04
N LEU A 59 3.81 7.07 -7.29
CA LEU A 59 3.96 8.35 -7.97
C LEU A 59 3.15 9.46 -7.29
N LEU A 60 1.91 9.19 -6.91
CA LEU A 60 1.10 10.16 -6.16
C LEU A 60 1.73 10.48 -4.79
N GLY A 61 2.19 9.46 -4.07
CA GLY A 61 2.88 9.61 -2.80
C GLY A 61 4.16 10.44 -2.93
N SER A 62 4.97 10.17 -3.96
CA SER A 62 6.21 10.93 -4.19
C SER A 62 5.96 12.40 -4.52
N ILE A 63 4.90 12.70 -5.30
CA ILE A 63 4.50 14.08 -5.58
C ILE A 63 4.06 14.78 -4.29
N LEU A 64 3.22 14.13 -3.47
CA LEU A 64 2.75 14.70 -2.21
C LEU A 64 3.90 14.94 -1.23
N LEU A 65 4.87 14.01 -1.13
CA LEU A 65 6.03 14.13 -0.25
C LEU A 65 7.07 15.14 -0.75
N SER A 66 7.10 15.46 -2.04
CA SER A 66 7.98 16.50 -2.60
C SER A 66 7.45 17.91 -2.40
N LEU A 67 6.18 18.09 -1.98
CA LEU A 67 5.60 19.41 -1.74
C LEU A 67 6.29 20.12 -0.55
N PRO A 68 6.47 21.45 -0.61
CA PRO A 68 6.99 22.21 0.53
C PRO A 68 6.17 22.04 1.81
N ALA A 69 4.85 21.82 1.69
CA ALA A 69 3.96 21.56 2.81
C ALA A 69 4.27 20.24 3.54
N ALA A 70 4.86 19.26 2.83
CA ALA A 70 5.24 17.98 3.40
C ALA A 70 6.59 18.03 4.13
N SER A 71 7.39 19.06 3.90
CA SER A 71 8.66 19.28 4.56
C SER A 71 8.51 20.10 5.84
N ARG A 72 9.32 19.78 6.85
CA ARG A 72 9.38 20.55 8.10
C ARG A 72 10.11 21.87 7.94
N SER A 73 11.09 21.95 7.02
CA SER A 73 11.82 23.17 6.71
C SER A 73 11.01 24.16 5.85
N GLY A 74 9.88 23.73 5.26
CA GLY A 74 9.13 24.53 4.29
C GLY A 74 9.75 24.55 2.88
N GLU A 75 10.91 23.92 2.70
CA GLU A 75 11.54 23.75 1.40
C GLU A 75 11.13 22.40 0.79
N ALA A 76 11.01 22.34 -0.54
CA ALA A 76 10.67 21.11 -1.23
C ALA A 76 11.75 20.03 -1.00
N VAL A 77 11.33 18.84 -0.56
CA VAL A 77 12.23 17.69 -0.47
C VAL A 77 12.65 17.28 -1.88
N ARG A 78 13.91 16.87 -2.07
CA ARG A 78 14.38 16.39 -3.37
C ARG A 78 13.48 15.27 -3.87
N TYR A 79 13.04 15.38 -5.12
CA TYR A 79 12.08 14.41 -5.69
C TYR A 79 12.55 12.95 -5.60
N VAL A 80 13.87 12.69 -5.73
CA VAL A 80 14.45 11.35 -5.62
C VAL A 80 14.28 10.80 -4.22
N ASP A 81 14.49 11.61 -3.18
CA ASP A 81 14.35 11.21 -1.78
C ASP A 81 12.87 10.98 -1.42
N ALA A 82 11.97 11.83 -1.95
CA ALA A 82 10.53 11.67 -1.83
C ALA A 82 10.03 10.40 -2.55
N LEU A 83 10.54 10.10 -3.75
CA LEU A 83 10.22 8.90 -4.51
C LEU A 83 10.72 7.65 -3.78
N PHE A 84 11.94 7.68 -3.23
CA PHE A 84 12.49 6.59 -2.45
C PHE A 84 11.63 6.30 -1.23
N THR A 85 11.29 7.35 -0.46
CA THR A 85 10.45 7.23 0.75
C THR A 85 9.06 6.71 0.40
N ALA A 86 8.42 7.23 -0.66
CA ALA A 86 7.11 6.76 -1.12
C ALA A 86 7.15 5.28 -1.55
N THR A 87 8.22 4.86 -2.24
CA THR A 87 8.41 3.48 -2.65
C THR A 87 8.62 2.58 -1.44
N SER A 88 9.50 2.99 -0.52
CA SER A 88 9.79 2.26 0.71
C SER A 88 8.55 2.10 1.58
N ALA A 89 7.76 3.16 1.77
CA ALA A 89 6.51 3.12 2.53
C ALA A 89 5.46 2.22 1.88
N THR A 90 5.25 2.34 0.55
CA THR A 90 4.26 1.54 -0.17
C THR A 90 4.66 0.07 -0.29
N CYS A 91 5.96 -0.22 -0.46
CA CYS A 91 6.46 -1.60 -0.49
C CYS A 91 6.74 -2.17 0.90
N VAL A 92 6.52 -1.37 1.96
CA VAL A 92 6.68 -1.78 3.37
C VAL A 92 8.09 -2.32 3.62
N THR A 93 9.12 -1.63 3.13
CA THR A 93 10.52 -2.07 3.23
C THR A 93 11.27 -1.46 4.42
N GLY A 94 10.83 -0.27 4.90
CA GLY A 94 11.44 0.41 6.04
C GLY A 94 12.79 1.05 5.79
N LEU A 95 13.23 1.09 4.54
CA LEU A 95 14.46 1.78 4.18
C LEU A 95 14.23 3.29 4.13
N VAL A 96 15.11 4.07 4.76
CA VAL A 96 15.03 5.52 4.82
C VAL A 96 16.31 6.16 4.29
N VAL A 97 16.18 7.17 3.44
CA VAL A 97 17.27 8.04 2.98
C VAL A 97 17.28 9.34 3.78
N VAL A 98 16.10 9.76 4.22
CA VAL A 98 15.88 10.92 5.07
C VAL A 98 15.12 10.48 6.31
N ASP A 99 15.46 11.04 7.46
CA ASP A 99 14.76 10.72 8.72
C ASP A 99 13.33 11.26 8.68
N THR A 100 12.35 10.38 8.95
CA THR A 100 10.93 10.70 8.81
C THR A 100 10.46 11.75 9.80
N ALA A 101 10.99 11.72 11.02
CA ALA A 101 10.58 12.61 12.10
C ALA A 101 11.13 14.05 11.94
N THR A 102 12.36 14.17 11.42
CA THR A 102 13.04 15.47 11.32
C THR A 102 12.80 16.15 9.98
N THR A 103 12.65 15.38 8.89
CA THR A 103 12.49 15.91 7.53
C THR A 103 11.04 16.24 7.21
N TYR A 104 10.10 15.34 7.57
CA TYR A 104 8.70 15.51 7.17
C TYR A 104 7.88 16.25 8.23
N SER A 105 7.03 17.17 7.76
CA SER A 105 5.97 17.81 8.55
C SER A 105 4.91 16.79 8.97
N LEU A 106 3.98 17.20 9.83
CA LEU A 106 2.83 16.35 10.20
C LEU A 106 2.07 15.87 8.96
N PHE A 107 1.90 16.72 7.94
CA PHE A 107 1.26 16.36 6.69
C PHE A 107 2.07 15.27 5.96
N GLY A 108 3.39 15.44 5.82
CA GLY A 108 4.26 14.45 5.17
C GLY A 108 4.24 13.10 5.91
N GLN A 109 4.30 13.12 7.24
CA GLN A 109 4.22 11.91 8.07
C GLN A 109 2.88 11.19 7.93
N VAL A 110 1.76 11.91 7.83
CA VAL A 110 0.44 11.31 7.55
C VAL A 110 0.40 10.70 6.16
N VAL A 111 1.01 11.34 5.16
CA VAL A 111 1.13 10.76 3.81
C VAL A 111 1.92 9.46 3.86
N VAL A 112 3.06 9.41 4.57
CA VAL A 112 3.85 8.18 4.77
C VAL A 112 3.01 7.11 5.43
N LEU A 113 2.26 7.44 6.50
CA LEU A 113 1.38 6.50 7.19
C LEU A 113 0.31 5.90 6.26
N MET A 114 -0.31 6.75 5.43
CA MET A 114 -1.30 6.30 4.43
C MET A 114 -0.68 5.39 3.37
N LEU A 115 0.54 5.67 2.93
CA LEU A 115 1.26 4.81 1.99
C LEU A 115 1.58 3.45 2.60
N ILE A 116 2.01 3.42 3.87
CA ILE A 116 2.23 2.17 4.63
C ILE A 116 0.95 1.36 4.71
N GLN A 117 -0.18 2.00 5.05
CA GLN A 117 -1.47 1.33 5.19
C GLN A 117 -1.95 0.74 3.86
N VAL A 118 -1.84 1.51 2.76
CA VAL A 118 -2.20 1.04 1.41
C VAL A 118 -1.29 -0.12 0.98
N GLY A 119 -0.01 -0.04 1.27
CA GLY A 119 0.96 -1.08 0.96
C GLY A 119 0.75 -2.35 1.78
N GLY A 120 0.65 -2.22 3.10
CA GLY A 120 0.51 -3.34 4.04
C GLY A 120 -0.78 -4.12 3.87
N LEU A 121 -1.91 -3.44 3.64
CA LEU A 121 -3.19 -4.09 3.38
C LEU A 121 -3.36 -4.53 1.92
N GLY A 122 -2.50 -4.05 1.03
CA GLY A 122 -2.57 -4.28 -0.40
C GLY A 122 -3.58 -3.36 -1.12
N PHE A 123 -3.12 -2.77 -2.20
CA PHE A 123 -3.90 -1.83 -3.02
C PHE A 123 -5.30 -2.34 -3.40
N MET A 124 -5.42 -3.62 -3.73
CA MET A 124 -6.71 -4.19 -4.16
C MET A 124 -7.72 -4.30 -3.03
N ALA A 125 -7.27 -4.64 -1.82
CA ALA A 125 -8.13 -4.67 -0.65
C ALA A 125 -8.63 -3.25 -0.32
N MET A 126 -7.74 -2.24 -0.37
CA MET A 126 -8.09 -0.84 -0.17
C MET A 126 -9.05 -0.31 -1.24
N ALA A 127 -8.79 -0.61 -2.53
CA ALA A 127 -9.67 -0.21 -3.62
C ALA A 127 -11.07 -0.83 -3.49
N THR A 128 -11.16 -2.08 -3.03
CA THR A 128 -12.43 -2.77 -2.76
C THR A 128 -13.17 -2.11 -1.61
N MET A 129 -12.48 -1.81 -0.52
CA MET A 129 -13.07 -1.15 0.65
C MET A 129 -13.59 0.24 0.28
N MET A 130 -12.81 1.02 -0.47
CA MET A 130 -13.21 2.32 -0.97
C MET A 130 -14.48 2.23 -1.83
N ALA A 131 -14.54 1.25 -2.74
CA ALA A 131 -15.72 1.01 -3.57
C ALA A 131 -16.96 0.65 -2.74
N LEU A 132 -16.80 -0.15 -1.69
CA LEU A 132 -17.88 -0.50 -0.76
C LEU A 132 -18.39 0.71 0.04
N VAL A 133 -17.49 1.51 0.58
CA VAL A 133 -17.84 2.73 1.35
C VAL A 133 -18.57 3.75 0.48
N LEU A 134 -18.15 3.92 -0.79
CA LEU A 134 -18.80 4.79 -1.75
C LEU A 134 -20.14 4.22 -2.29
N GLY A 135 -20.59 3.07 -1.81
CA GLY A 135 -21.84 2.42 -2.26
C GLY A 135 -21.81 1.97 -3.72
N ARG A 136 -20.67 2.00 -4.38
CA ARG A 136 -20.52 1.55 -5.76
C ARG A 136 -20.51 0.03 -5.83
N ARG A 137 -21.34 -0.53 -6.71
CA ARG A 137 -21.29 -1.97 -7.00
C ARG A 137 -19.94 -2.30 -7.65
N ILE A 138 -19.19 -3.20 -7.03
CA ILE A 138 -17.91 -3.68 -7.59
C ILE A 138 -18.21 -4.37 -8.91
N THR A 139 -17.61 -3.90 -10.01
CA THR A 139 -17.81 -4.49 -11.33
C THR A 139 -17.27 -5.92 -11.35
N LEU A 140 -17.79 -6.77 -12.25
CA LEU A 140 -17.31 -8.15 -12.43
C LEU A 140 -15.78 -8.21 -12.64
N ARG A 141 -15.24 -7.23 -13.35
CA ARG A 141 -13.80 -7.10 -13.60
C ARG A 141 -13.01 -6.81 -12.31
N GLY A 142 -13.48 -5.90 -11.46
CA GLY A 142 -12.88 -5.62 -10.15
C GLY A 142 -12.93 -6.84 -9.22
N ARG A 143 -14.01 -7.61 -9.27
CA ARG A 143 -14.15 -8.86 -8.50
C ARG A 143 -13.16 -9.94 -8.94
N LEU A 144 -12.92 -10.09 -10.25
CA LEU A 144 -11.95 -11.06 -10.77
C LEU A 144 -10.51 -10.71 -10.38
N VAL A 145 -10.14 -9.43 -10.46
CA VAL A 145 -8.80 -8.97 -10.03
C VAL A 145 -8.58 -9.20 -8.54
N LEU A 146 -9.59 -8.93 -7.73
CA LEU A 146 -9.55 -9.17 -6.29
C LEU A 146 -9.46 -10.66 -5.95
N GLN A 147 -10.21 -11.50 -6.68
CA GLN A 147 -10.18 -12.96 -6.56
C GLN A 147 -8.76 -13.51 -6.82
N GLU A 148 -8.09 -13.01 -7.85
CA GLU A 148 -6.73 -13.41 -8.18
C GLU A 148 -5.71 -12.91 -7.14
N SER A 149 -5.88 -11.68 -6.63
CA SER A 149 -5.00 -11.10 -5.61
C SER A 149 -5.10 -11.82 -4.25
N LEU A 150 -6.29 -12.29 -3.88
CA LEU A 150 -6.55 -12.96 -2.59
C LEU A 150 -6.61 -14.48 -2.70
N ASN A 151 -6.33 -15.04 -3.90
CA ASN A 151 -6.33 -16.48 -4.17
C ASN A 151 -7.61 -17.22 -3.69
N GLN A 152 -8.79 -16.59 -3.85
CA GLN A 152 -10.08 -17.10 -3.40
C GLN A 152 -10.91 -17.67 -4.56
N PHE A 153 -11.53 -18.84 -4.35
CA PHE A 153 -12.29 -19.55 -5.38
C PHE A 153 -13.74 -19.08 -5.56
N THR A 154 -14.29 -18.27 -4.62
CA THR A 154 -15.69 -17.85 -4.67
C THR A 154 -15.84 -16.34 -4.56
N LEU A 155 -16.59 -15.76 -5.53
CA LEU A 155 -16.85 -14.31 -5.59
C LEU A 155 -17.69 -13.78 -4.41
N ALA A 156 -18.57 -14.59 -3.85
CA ALA A 156 -19.44 -14.17 -2.75
C ALA A 156 -18.71 -14.04 -1.41
N GLY A 157 -17.67 -14.84 -1.17
CA GLY A 157 -16.86 -14.81 0.03
C GLY A 157 -15.85 -13.65 0.07
N LEU A 158 -15.47 -13.15 -1.10
CA LEU A 158 -14.39 -12.19 -1.26
C LEU A 158 -14.64 -10.85 -0.58
N VAL A 159 -15.82 -10.27 -0.75
CA VAL A 159 -16.23 -9.00 -0.10
C VAL A 159 -16.28 -9.19 1.42
N ARG A 160 -16.78 -10.33 1.88
CA ARG A 160 -16.84 -10.67 3.29
C ARG A 160 -15.43 -10.80 3.88
N LEU A 161 -14.54 -11.50 3.19
CA LEU A 161 -13.14 -11.65 3.58
C LEU A 161 -12.43 -10.29 3.69
N THR A 162 -12.58 -9.42 2.69
CA THR A 162 -12.02 -8.08 2.71
C THR A 162 -12.53 -7.27 3.90
N ARG A 163 -13.82 -7.33 4.21
CA ARG A 163 -14.40 -6.66 5.38
C ARG A 163 -13.82 -7.19 6.70
N TYR A 164 -13.68 -8.51 6.83
CA TYR A 164 -13.05 -9.09 8.03
C TYR A 164 -11.59 -8.71 8.15
N LEU A 165 -10.84 -8.69 7.05
CA LEU A 165 -9.45 -8.25 7.04
C LEU A 165 -9.32 -6.83 7.59
N PHE A 166 -10.11 -5.88 7.08
CA PHE A 166 -10.08 -4.50 7.59
C PHE A 166 -10.51 -4.38 9.06
N LEU A 167 -11.54 -5.14 9.45
CA LEU A 167 -12.00 -5.11 10.83
C LEU A 167 -10.92 -5.66 11.78
N THR A 168 -10.30 -6.79 11.42
CA THR A 168 -9.22 -7.39 12.23
C THR A 168 -8.02 -6.45 12.30
N THR A 169 -7.61 -5.85 11.19
CA THR A 169 -6.55 -4.84 11.16
C THR A 169 -6.86 -3.68 12.08
N ALA A 170 -8.05 -3.08 11.97
CA ALA A 170 -8.44 -1.95 12.81
C ALA A 170 -8.46 -2.30 14.32
N VAL A 171 -8.88 -3.52 14.66
CA VAL A 171 -8.87 -3.99 16.06
C VAL A 171 -7.44 -4.17 16.57
N VAL A 172 -6.57 -4.82 15.80
CA VAL A 172 -5.18 -5.08 16.21
C VAL A 172 -4.38 -3.78 16.26
N GLU A 173 -4.47 -2.94 15.23
CA GLU A 173 -3.81 -1.63 15.19
C GLU A 173 -4.34 -0.71 16.32
N GLY A 174 -5.65 -0.71 16.57
CA GLY A 174 -6.25 0.05 17.65
C GLY A 174 -5.80 -0.40 19.03
N ALA A 175 -5.71 -1.70 19.28
CA ALA A 175 -5.19 -2.25 20.53
C ALA A 175 -3.70 -1.91 20.72
N GLY A 176 -2.89 -2.07 19.67
CA GLY A 176 -1.48 -1.68 19.67
C GLY A 176 -1.29 -0.18 19.92
N ALA A 177 -2.07 0.65 19.25
CA ALA A 177 -2.05 2.10 19.44
C ALA A 177 -2.42 2.49 20.89
N LEU A 178 -3.40 1.82 21.50
CA LEU A 178 -3.79 2.08 22.89
C LEU A 178 -2.65 1.73 23.84
N ILE A 179 -2.03 0.57 23.71
CA ILE A 179 -0.90 0.13 24.55
C ILE A 179 0.26 1.11 24.42
N LEU A 180 0.65 1.47 23.20
CA LEU A 180 1.73 2.43 22.93
C LEU A 180 1.38 3.83 23.44
N CYS A 181 0.14 4.27 23.28
CA CYS A 181 -0.32 5.56 23.78
C CYS A 181 -0.18 5.64 25.33
N LEU A 182 -0.60 4.60 26.04
CA LEU A 182 -0.45 4.50 27.50
C LEU A 182 1.03 4.55 27.90
N ARG A 183 1.90 3.85 27.18
CA ARG A 183 3.34 3.86 27.46
C ARG A 183 3.95 5.22 27.20
N PHE A 184 3.63 5.84 26.04
CA PHE A 184 4.17 7.15 25.66
C PHE A 184 3.58 8.30 26.47
N SER A 185 2.41 8.17 27.07
CA SER A 185 1.83 9.21 27.94
C SER A 185 2.68 9.51 29.18
N ALA A 186 3.53 8.56 29.60
CA ALA A 186 4.51 8.79 30.65
C ALA A 186 5.73 9.61 30.19
N LEU A 187 5.94 9.76 28.90
CA LEU A 187 7.13 10.39 28.30
C LEU A 187 6.83 11.68 27.55
N PHE A 188 5.62 11.79 26.98
CA PHE A 188 5.23 12.90 26.11
C PHE A 188 3.86 13.47 26.49
N PRO A 189 3.56 14.71 26.06
CA PRO A 189 2.21 15.26 26.17
C PRO A 189 1.17 14.38 25.47
N VAL A 190 -0.04 14.33 25.99
CA VAL A 190 -1.13 13.42 25.56
C VAL A 190 -1.34 13.43 24.03
N GLY A 191 -1.40 14.60 23.40
CA GLY A 191 -1.60 14.71 21.96
C GLY A 191 -0.47 14.06 21.14
N LYS A 192 0.78 14.24 21.57
CA LYS A 192 1.95 13.63 20.92
C LYS A 192 1.98 12.12 21.17
N SER A 193 1.60 11.67 22.36
CA SER A 193 1.53 10.25 22.73
C SER A 193 0.51 9.50 21.87
N ILE A 194 -0.68 10.08 21.66
CA ILE A 194 -1.72 9.49 20.81
C ILE A 194 -1.21 9.36 19.37
N TYR A 195 -0.63 10.42 18.84
CA TYR A 195 -0.12 10.43 17.46
C TYR A 195 1.01 9.41 17.25
N TYR A 196 1.98 9.36 18.17
CA TYR A 196 3.07 8.41 18.13
C TYR A 196 2.57 6.97 18.30
N GLY A 197 1.63 6.75 19.21
CA GLY A 197 1.01 5.43 19.41
C GLY A 197 0.34 4.90 18.15
N ILE A 198 -0.45 5.73 17.46
CA ILE A 198 -1.10 5.35 16.20
C ILE A 198 -0.07 5.09 15.10
N PHE A 199 0.89 5.98 14.91
CA PHE A 199 1.90 5.86 13.86
C PHE A 199 2.72 4.57 14.01
N HIS A 200 3.25 4.32 15.22
CA HIS A 200 4.08 3.14 15.46
C HIS A 200 3.26 1.84 15.46
N SER A 201 2.01 1.87 15.91
CA SER A 201 1.14 0.70 15.83
C SER A 201 0.90 0.27 14.38
N VAL A 202 0.57 1.20 13.49
CA VAL A 202 0.39 0.93 12.07
C VAL A 202 1.70 0.48 11.42
N SER A 203 2.80 1.19 11.70
CA SER A 203 4.12 0.83 11.17
C SER A 203 4.57 -0.57 11.60
N ALA A 204 4.33 -0.95 12.87
CA ALA A 204 4.65 -2.26 13.40
C ALA A 204 3.73 -3.35 12.83
N PHE A 205 2.42 -3.12 12.79
CA PHE A 205 1.46 -4.08 12.24
C PHE A 205 1.74 -4.38 10.76
N CYS A 206 1.99 -3.36 9.96
CA CYS A 206 2.35 -3.51 8.56
C CYS A 206 3.80 -3.98 8.37
N ASN A 207 4.60 -4.10 9.44
CA ASN A 207 6.03 -4.41 9.39
C ASN A 207 6.83 -3.42 8.54
N ALA A 208 6.45 -2.14 8.59
CA ALA A 208 6.98 -1.09 7.73
C ALA A 208 8.34 -0.52 8.21
N GLY A 209 8.62 -0.56 9.52
CA GLY A 209 9.90 -0.13 10.08
C GLY A 209 10.13 1.39 10.11
N PHE A 210 9.14 2.20 9.78
CA PHE A 210 9.21 3.66 9.93
C PHE A 210 8.94 4.06 11.37
N ASP A 211 9.70 5.04 11.87
CA ASP A 211 9.57 5.59 13.22
C ASP A 211 9.54 7.13 13.23
N LEU A 212 9.14 7.70 14.36
CA LEU A 212 9.12 9.14 14.61
C LEU A 212 10.03 9.56 15.76
N PHE A 213 10.93 8.71 16.20
CA PHE A 213 11.82 9.00 17.33
C PHE A 213 13.05 9.77 16.96
N GLY A 214 13.31 10.04 15.70
CA GLY A 214 14.46 10.83 15.24
C GLY A 214 14.60 12.21 15.91
N THR A 215 13.49 12.79 16.40
CA THR A 215 13.52 14.03 17.18
C THR A 215 13.87 13.84 18.67
N VAL A 216 13.90 12.61 19.16
CA VAL A 216 14.09 12.26 20.59
C VAL A 216 15.42 11.56 20.83
N THR A 217 15.69 10.53 20.05
CA THR A 217 16.89 9.69 20.18
C THR A 217 18.00 10.08 19.20
N GLY A 218 17.72 10.94 18.24
CA GLY A 218 18.60 11.37 17.17
C GLY A 218 18.20 10.77 15.81
N PRO A 219 18.57 11.42 14.70
CA PRO A 219 18.20 10.96 13.36
C PRO A 219 18.79 9.57 13.08
N PHE A 220 18.02 8.72 12.39
CA PHE A 220 18.37 7.36 11.98
C PHE A 220 18.65 6.36 13.13
N THR A 221 18.33 6.69 14.39
CA THR A 221 18.53 5.77 15.52
C THR A 221 17.49 4.67 15.58
N SER A 222 16.36 4.85 14.89
CA SER A 222 15.24 3.89 14.90
C SER A 222 14.80 3.55 16.33
N LEU A 223 14.41 2.32 16.60
CA LEU A 223 14.00 1.83 17.92
C LEU A 223 15.17 1.33 18.78
N THR A 224 16.43 1.48 18.33
CA THR A 224 17.58 0.97 19.06
C THR A 224 17.77 1.58 20.45
N GLY A 225 17.36 2.84 20.63
CA GLY A 225 17.37 3.50 21.95
C GLY A 225 16.35 2.95 22.97
N TRP A 226 15.44 2.08 22.50
CA TRP A 226 14.33 1.53 23.30
C TRP A 226 14.47 0.03 23.56
N GLN A 227 15.64 -0.56 23.34
CA GLN A 227 15.88 -1.99 23.47
C GLN A 227 15.60 -2.54 24.89
N SER A 228 15.68 -1.70 25.91
CA SER A 228 15.39 -2.07 27.30
C SER A 228 13.93 -1.79 27.72
N ASP A 229 13.11 -1.30 26.80
CA ASP A 229 11.71 -1.02 27.08
C ASP A 229 10.90 -2.33 26.93
N PRO A 230 10.06 -2.72 27.91
CA PRO A 230 9.29 -3.96 27.87
C PRO A 230 8.08 -3.91 26.91
N VAL A 231 7.77 -2.75 26.30
CA VAL A 231 6.70 -2.51 25.32
C VAL A 231 7.32 -2.05 23.99
#